data_713f1ec24aa5fbcfe6c1a41a94725ae5
#
_entry.id   713f1ec24aa5fbcfe6c1a41a94725ae5
#
_cell.length_a   1.000
_cell.length_b   1.000
_cell.length_c   1.000
_cell.angle_alpha   90.00
_cell.angle_beta   90.00
_cell.angle_gamma   90.00
#
_symmetry.space_group_name_H-M   'P 1'
#
loop_
_entity.id
_entity.type
_entity.pdbx_description
1 polymer ?
#
loop_
_entity_poly.entity_id
_entity_poly.type
_entity_poly.pdbx_seq_one_letter_code
_entity_poly.pdbx_strand_id
1 'polypeptide(L)'
;LLSAYALMYASTGSEIFKLKGDSLVAGLAEVQAALGNGYLSAYPEELINRNIRGTSVWAPWYTLHKLFSGLIDQYLYADNKPALEVVTRMGDWAYNKLKPLDEATRKRMIRNEFGGVNESFYNLYAITGDERYQWLAEFFYHNDVIDPLKEQRDDLGTKHTNTFIPKVLAEARNY
;
A
#
# COMPACT_ATOMS: atom_id res chain seq x y z
N LEU A 1 -9.48 8.24 -6.07
CA LEU A 1 -9.68 9.70 -6.15
C LEU A 1 -8.40 10.46 -5.79
N LEU A 2 -7.69 10.11 -4.69
CA LEU A 2 -6.45 10.80 -4.28
C LEU A 2 -5.45 10.88 -5.44
N SER A 3 -5.04 9.71 -6.00
CA SER A 3 -4.14 9.65 -7.16
C SER A 3 -4.68 10.44 -8.34
N ALA A 4 -5.98 10.32 -8.63
CA ALA A 4 -6.58 11.02 -9.77
C ALA A 4 -6.45 12.54 -9.64
N TYR A 5 -6.73 13.09 -8.46
CA TYR A 5 -6.60 14.54 -8.25
C TYR A 5 -5.14 15.01 -8.31
N ALA A 6 -4.21 14.25 -7.72
CA ALA A 6 -2.79 14.58 -7.77
C ALA A 6 -2.26 14.59 -9.21
N LEU A 7 -2.55 13.54 -9.99
CA LEU A 7 -2.11 13.43 -11.38
C LEU A 7 -2.79 14.44 -12.30
N MET A 8 -4.08 14.74 -12.08
CA MET A 8 -4.77 15.79 -12.83
C MET A 8 -4.19 17.17 -12.54
N TYR A 9 -3.86 17.46 -11.27
CA TYR A 9 -3.16 18.70 -10.94
C TYR A 9 -1.80 18.78 -11.62
N ALA A 10 -0.98 17.74 -11.49
CA ALA A 10 0.34 17.70 -12.12
C ALA A 10 0.31 17.85 -13.66
N SER A 11 -0.74 17.30 -14.29
CA SER A 11 -0.88 17.33 -15.75
C SER A 11 -1.45 18.64 -16.30
N THR A 12 -2.29 19.33 -15.50
CA THR A 12 -3.06 20.49 -16.00
C THR A 12 -2.74 21.79 -15.31
N GLY A 13 -2.10 21.77 -14.14
CA GLY A 13 -1.92 22.94 -13.27
C GLY A 13 -3.19 23.49 -12.67
N SER A 14 -4.33 22.79 -12.80
CA SER A 14 -5.62 23.29 -12.34
C SER A 14 -5.79 23.16 -10.84
N GLU A 15 -5.84 24.29 -10.14
CA GLU A 15 -5.96 24.40 -8.69
C GLU A 15 -7.20 23.69 -8.11
N ILE A 16 -8.26 23.51 -8.89
CA ILE A 16 -9.46 22.80 -8.42
C ILE A 16 -9.14 21.34 -8.02
N PHE A 17 -8.22 20.70 -8.73
CA PHE A 17 -7.81 19.31 -8.41
C PHE A 17 -6.96 19.27 -7.15
N LYS A 18 -6.05 20.25 -6.99
CA LYS A 18 -5.27 20.38 -5.76
C LYS A 18 -6.16 20.59 -4.55
N LEU A 19 -7.07 21.56 -4.59
CA LEU A 19 -7.99 21.84 -3.48
C LEU A 19 -8.87 20.64 -3.11
N LYS A 20 -9.33 19.87 -4.09
CA LYS A 20 -10.07 18.62 -3.83
C LYS A 20 -9.22 17.55 -3.18
N GLY A 21 -7.97 17.40 -3.63
CA GLY A 21 -6.99 16.50 -3.03
C GLY A 21 -6.68 16.89 -1.59
N ASP A 22 -6.39 18.17 -1.35
CA ASP A 22 -6.09 18.70 -0.02
C ASP A 22 -7.26 18.48 0.95
N SER A 23 -8.50 18.71 0.50
CA SER A 23 -9.70 18.45 1.31
C SER A 23 -9.87 16.98 1.69
N LEU A 24 -9.59 16.06 0.74
CA LEU A 24 -9.64 14.63 1.03
C LEU A 24 -8.56 14.21 2.03
N VAL A 25 -7.34 14.70 1.87
CA VAL A 25 -6.24 14.39 2.78
C VAL A 25 -6.55 14.92 4.19
N ALA A 26 -7.07 16.14 4.30
CA ALA A 26 -7.47 16.71 5.59
C ALA A 26 -8.52 15.84 6.30
N GLY A 27 -9.59 15.45 5.62
CA GLY A 27 -10.60 14.55 6.18
C GLY A 27 -10.04 13.18 6.59
N LEU A 28 -9.13 12.60 5.79
CA LEU A 28 -8.47 11.35 6.13
C LEU A 28 -7.57 11.49 7.37
N ALA A 29 -6.86 12.62 7.50
CA ALA A 29 -6.05 12.91 8.68
C ALA A 29 -6.89 13.00 9.95
N GLU A 30 -8.07 13.66 9.89
CA GLU A 30 -9.02 13.73 11.01
C GLU A 30 -9.53 12.36 11.41
N VAL A 31 -9.92 11.52 10.44
CA VAL A 31 -10.37 10.15 10.71
C VAL A 31 -9.24 9.32 11.34
N GLN A 32 -8.01 9.40 10.81
CA GLN A 32 -6.87 8.67 11.37
C GLN A 32 -6.56 9.12 12.80
N ALA A 33 -6.63 10.44 13.07
CA ALA A 33 -6.43 10.98 14.41
C ALA A 33 -7.49 10.47 15.39
N ALA A 34 -8.76 10.41 14.96
CA ALA A 34 -9.84 9.86 15.77
C ALA A 34 -9.70 8.37 16.08
N LEU A 35 -9.14 7.57 15.16
CA LEU A 35 -8.83 6.16 15.37
C LEU A 35 -7.64 5.97 16.35
N GLY A 36 -6.68 6.88 16.37
CA GLY A 36 -5.65 7.02 17.39
C GLY A 36 -4.47 6.02 17.30
N ASN A 37 -4.50 5.05 16.38
CA ASN A 37 -3.47 4.00 16.28
C ASN A 37 -2.69 3.98 14.96
N GLY A 38 -2.90 4.98 14.08
CA GLY A 38 -2.27 5.06 12.76
C GLY A 38 -3.00 4.29 11.64
N TYR A 39 -3.91 3.39 11.99
CA TYR A 39 -4.77 2.71 11.00
C TYR A 39 -5.67 3.71 10.28
N LEU A 40 -5.91 3.45 8.99
CA LEU A 40 -6.84 4.24 8.19
C LEU A 40 -7.45 3.35 7.10
N SER A 41 -8.77 3.19 7.11
CA SER A 41 -9.53 2.53 6.05
C SER A 41 -11.02 2.83 6.18
N ALA A 42 -11.80 2.48 5.15
CA ALA A 42 -13.25 2.51 5.16
C ALA A 42 -13.90 1.32 5.90
N TYR A 43 -13.10 0.39 6.42
CA TYR A 43 -13.57 -0.79 7.15
C TYR A 43 -12.80 -0.99 8.47
N PRO A 44 -13.36 -1.73 9.44
CA PRO A 44 -12.69 -1.98 10.71
C PRO A 44 -11.37 -2.74 10.55
N GLU A 45 -10.38 -2.44 11.39
CA GLU A 45 -9.09 -3.14 11.46
C GLU A 45 -9.25 -4.66 11.66
N GLU A 46 -10.41 -5.09 12.16
CA GLU A 46 -10.75 -6.51 12.32
C GLU A 46 -10.63 -7.31 11.01
N LEU A 47 -10.85 -6.70 9.84
CA LEU A 47 -10.66 -7.39 8.57
C LEU A 47 -9.18 -7.71 8.28
N ILE A 48 -8.25 -6.87 8.73
CA ILE A 48 -6.82 -7.17 8.72
C ILE A 48 -6.49 -8.30 9.69
N ASN A 49 -7.06 -8.26 10.91
CA ASN A 49 -6.87 -9.32 11.89
C ASN A 49 -7.40 -10.68 11.39
N ARG A 50 -8.51 -10.69 10.67
CA ARG A 50 -9.04 -11.89 10.01
C ARG A 50 -8.08 -12.45 8.97
N ASN A 51 -7.49 -11.60 8.14
CA ASN A 51 -6.48 -12.02 7.17
C ASN A 51 -5.27 -12.64 7.87
N ILE A 52 -4.75 -12.02 8.94
CA ILE A 52 -3.64 -12.54 9.74
C ILE A 52 -3.98 -13.91 10.35
N ARG A 53 -5.18 -14.08 10.91
CA ARG A 53 -5.64 -15.36 11.47
C ARG A 53 -5.95 -16.44 10.42
N GLY A 54 -5.99 -16.06 9.14
CA GLY A 54 -6.37 -16.97 8.05
C GLY A 54 -7.87 -17.29 8.00
N THR A 55 -8.71 -16.43 8.58
CA THR A 55 -10.17 -16.55 8.47
C THR A 55 -10.69 -15.82 7.22
N SER A 56 -11.87 -16.24 6.73
CA SER A 56 -12.43 -15.70 5.48
C SER A 56 -12.54 -14.17 5.50
N VAL A 57 -11.84 -13.54 4.56
CA VAL A 57 -11.90 -12.11 4.27
C VAL A 57 -11.41 -11.91 2.82
N TRP A 58 -11.95 -10.91 2.12
CA TRP A 58 -11.51 -10.60 0.77
C TRP A 58 -10.64 -9.34 0.75
N ALA A 59 -9.40 -9.49 0.26
CA ALA A 59 -8.49 -8.44 -0.23
C ALA A 59 -8.35 -7.16 0.65
N PRO A 60 -8.19 -7.25 1.99
CA PRO A 60 -8.12 -6.04 2.81
C PRO A 60 -6.87 -5.21 2.52
N TRP A 61 -5.72 -5.84 2.24
CA TRP A 61 -4.49 -5.15 1.88
C TRP A 61 -4.55 -4.49 0.50
N TYR A 62 -5.37 -5.02 -0.41
CA TYR A 62 -5.60 -4.39 -1.72
C TYR A 62 -6.26 -3.01 -1.57
N THR A 63 -7.21 -2.88 -0.66
CA THR A 63 -7.84 -1.58 -0.37
C THR A 63 -6.85 -0.62 0.27
N LEU A 64 -6.04 -1.08 1.24
CA LEU A 64 -4.99 -0.27 1.86
C LEU A 64 -3.95 0.17 0.82
N HIS A 65 -3.56 -0.70 -0.12
CA HIS A 65 -2.69 -0.33 -1.24
C HIS A 65 -3.18 0.95 -1.94
N LYS A 66 -4.48 1.06 -2.22
CA LYS A 66 -5.03 2.25 -2.90
C LYS A 66 -4.96 3.52 -2.05
N LEU A 67 -5.05 3.40 -0.74
CA LEU A 67 -4.85 4.52 0.18
C LEU A 67 -3.36 4.92 0.27
N PHE A 68 -2.47 3.96 0.45
CA PHE A 68 -1.02 4.20 0.45
C PHE A 68 -0.59 4.91 -0.84
N SER A 69 -0.90 4.34 -2.00
CA SER A 69 -0.54 4.93 -3.30
C SER A 69 -1.13 6.33 -3.46
N GLY A 70 -2.40 6.50 -3.13
CA GLY A 70 -3.06 7.80 -3.29
C GLY A 70 -2.50 8.90 -2.41
N LEU A 71 -2.10 8.59 -1.17
CA LEU A 71 -1.46 9.55 -0.27
C LEU A 71 -0.04 9.88 -0.72
N ILE A 72 0.71 8.89 -1.20
CA ILE A 72 2.04 9.09 -1.80
C ILE A 72 1.94 10.00 -3.03
N ASP A 73 0.97 9.75 -3.91
CA ASP A 73 0.75 10.59 -5.10
C ASP A 73 0.40 12.04 -4.73
N GLN A 74 -0.42 12.25 -3.69
CA GLN A 74 -0.74 13.59 -3.18
C GLN A 74 0.51 14.32 -2.68
N TYR A 75 1.42 13.62 -2.02
CA TYR A 75 2.69 14.20 -1.60
C TYR A 75 3.58 14.54 -2.80
N LEU A 76 3.77 13.59 -3.74
CA LEU A 76 4.71 13.72 -4.84
C LEU A 76 4.26 14.70 -5.92
N TYR A 77 2.97 14.71 -6.25
CA TYR A 77 2.45 15.41 -7.43
C TYR A 77 1.58 16.64 -7.11
N ALA A 78 1.15 16.79 -5.86
CA ALA A 78 0.35 17.93 -5.42
C ALA A 78 0.99 18.72 -4.27
N ASP A 79 2.25 18.39 -3.90
CA ASP A 79 2.98 19.01 -2.77
C ASP A 79 2.17 19.03 -1.46
N ASN A 80 1.38 17.97 -1.23
CA ASN A 80 0.56 17.85 -0.02
C ASN A 80 1.37 17.19 1.10
N LYS A 81 2.06 18.00 1.90
CA LYS A 81 2.89 17.52 3.02
C LYS A 81 2.10 16.74 4.08
N PRO A 82 0.88 17.14 4.49
CA PRO A 82 0.04 16.32 5.37
C PRO A 82 -0.21 14.91 4.87
N ALA A 83 -0.25 14.67 3.55
CA ALA A 83 -0.41 13.33 3.01
C ALA A 83 0.76 12.40 3.39
N LEU A 84 2.00 12.91 3.40
CA LEU A 84 3.14 12.14 3.87
C LEU A 84 3.02 11.78 5.35
N GLU A 85 2.54 12.70 6.19
CA GLU A 85 2.34 12.41 7.62
C GLU A 85 1.28 11.34 7.86
N VAL A 86 0.18 11.36 7.09
CA VAL A 86 -0.87 10.34 7.16
C VAL A 86 -0.34 8.98 6.73
N VAL A 87 0.35 8.91 5.59
CA VAL A 87 0.83 7.64 5.03
C VAL A 87 1.97 7.04 5.86
N THR A 88 2.84 7.85 6.48
CA THR A 88 3.87 7.35 7.39
C THR A 88 3.26 6.75 8.65
N ARG A 89 2.25 7.38 9.26
CA ARG A 89 1.50 6.79 10.39
C ARG A 89 0.83 5.46 10.01
N MET A 90 0.28 5.34 8.78
CA MET A 90 -0.22 4.07 8.27
C MET A 90 0.89 3.02 8.13
N GLY A 91 2.07 3.43 7.65
CA GLY A 91 3.24 2.56 7.52
C GLY A 91 3.74 2.07 8.88
N ASP A 92 3.82 2.94 9.87
CA ASP A 92 4.20 2.60 11.23
C ASP A 92 3.21 1.60 11.87
N TRP A 93 1.92 1.84 11.68
CA TRP A 93 0.88 0.88 12.08
C TRP A 93 1.08 -0.48 11.41
N ALA A 94 1.29 -0.52 10.08
CA ALA A 94 1.50 -1.75 9.34
C ALA A 94 2.75 -2.50 9.84
N TYR A 95 3.86 -1.80 10.07
CA TYR A 95 5.08 -2.39 10.58
C TYR A 95 4.88 -3.02 11.97
N ASN A 96 4.28 -2.27 12.89
CA ASN A 96 4.01 -2.77 14.25
C ASN A 96 3.06 -3.98 14.25
N LYS A 97 2.12 -4.01 13.29
CA LYS A 97 1.16 -5.10 13.11
C LYS A 97 1.79 -6.38 12.55
N LEU A 98 2.71 -6.23 11.60
CA LEU A 98 3.25 -7.36 10.83
C LEU A 98 4.57 -7.89 11.37
N LYS A 99 5.38 -7.04 12.02
CA LYS A 99 6.70 -7.42 12.53
C LYS A 99 6.70 -8.63 13.47
N PRO A 100 5.69 -8.83 14.33
CA PRO A 100 5.66 -9.99 15.24
C PRO A 100 5.26 -11.31 14.56
N LEU A 101 4.84 -11.30 13.27
CA LEU A 101 4.31 -12.48 12.61
C LEU A 101 5.43 -13.42 12.18
N ASP A 102 5.19 -14.72 12.34
CA ASP A 102 6.06 -15.76 11.83
C ASP A 102 5.89 -15.98 10.31
N GLU A 103 6.85 -16.66 9.72
CA GLU A 103 6.89 -16.92 8.27
C GLU A 103 5.69 -17.75 7.78
N ALA A 104 5.18 -18.68 8.60
CA ALA A 104 4.01 -19.48 8.23
C ALA A 104 2.75 -18.60 8.13
N THR A 105 2.58 -17.69 9.07
CA THR A 105 1.50 -16.68 9.05
C THR A 105 1.66 -15.72 7.89
N ARG A 106 2.87 -15.21 7.62
CA ARG A 106 3.17 -14.38 6.45
C ARG A 106 2.74 -15.08 5.16
N LYS A 107 3.25 -16.29 4.90
CA LYS A 107 2.93 -17.05 3.68
C LYS A 107 1.43 -17.30 3.50
N ARG A 108 0.72 -17.59 4.59
CA ARG A 108 -0.73 -17.75 4.54
C ARG A 108 -1.44 -16.44 4.20
N MET A 109 -1.02 -15.34 4.83
CA MET A 109 -1.63 -14.02 4.67
C MET A 109 -1.48 -13.47 3.25
N ILE A 110 -0.27 -13.57 2.65
CA ILE A 110 0.01 -13.03 1.31
C ILE A 110 -0.61 -13.85 0.16
N ARG A 111 -1.20 -15.03 0.43
CA ARG A 111 -2.04 -15.74 -0.54
C ARG A 111 -3.36 -15.02 -0.78
N ASN A 112 -3.82 -14.20 0.17
CA ASN A 112 -4.94 -13.30 -0.04
C ASN A 112 -4.49 -12.15 -0.95
N GLU A 113 -5.42 -11.57 -1.70
CA GLU A 113 -5.09 -10.52 -2.65
C GLU A 113 -4.66 -9.21 -1.94
N PHE A 114 -3.46 -8.74 -2.24
CA PHE A 114 -2.90 -7.52 -1.64
C PHE A 114 -2.55 -6.42 -2.67
N GLY A 115 -2.79 -6.68 -3.97
CA GLY A 115 -2.46 -5.73 -5.03
C GLY A 115 -0.95 -5.48 -5.12
N GLY A 116 -0.56 -4.23 -5.21
CA GLY A 116 0.83 -3.76 -5.26
C GLY A 116 1.23 -2.99 -4.00
N VAL A 117 0.77 -3.39 -2.81
CA VAL A 117 1.10 -2.67 -1.57
C VAL A 117 2.61 -2.63 -1.30
N ASN A 118 3.37 -3.63 -1.76
CA ASN A 118 4.82 -3.68 -1.71
C ASN A 118 5.46 -2.53 -2.53
N GLU A 119 4.93 -2.18 -3.69
CA GLU A 119 5.37 -0.99 -4.45
C GLU A 119 5.18 0.29 -3.63
N SER A 120 4.03 0.44 -2.99
CA SER A 120 3.77 1.61 -2.14
C SER A 120 4.77 1.71 -0.99
N PHE A 121 5.17 0.60 -0.37
CA PHE A 121 6.18 0.59 0.67
C PHE A 121 7.59 0.91 0.15
N TYR A 122 7.98 0.40 -1.02
CA TYR A 122 9.24 0.82 -1.66
C TYR A 122 9.24 2.31 -1.99
N ASN A 123 8.11 2.86 -2.47
CA ASN A 123 7.98 4.30 -2.71
C ASN A 123 8.12 5.10 -1.40
N LEU A 124 7.50 4.64 -0.32
CA LEU A 124 7.59 5.29 0.98
C LEU A 124 9.02 5.23 1.54
N TYR A 125 9.71 4.10 1.38
CA TYR A 125 11.14 3.97 1.70
C TYR A 125 12.00 4.96 0.90
N ALA A 126 11.79 5.07 -0.40
CA ALA A 126 12.53 5.99 -1.26
C ALA A 126 12.33 7.47 -0.88
N ILE A 127 11.17 7.83 -0.34
CA ILE A 127 10.85 9.19 0.12
C ILE A 127 11.47 9.47 1.50
N THR A 128 11.42 8.50 2.41
CA THR A 128 11.74 8.73 3.83
C THR A 128 13.12 8.23 4.26
N GLY A 129 13.69 7.26 3.55
CA GLY A 129 14.90 6.54 3.96
C GLY A 129 14.69 5.58 5.14
N ASP A 130 13.46 5.37 5.60
CA ASP A 130 13.17 4.51 6.76
C ASP A 130 13.11 3.04 6.36
N GLU A 131 14.10 2.26 6.82
CA GLU A 131 14.26 0.83 6.51
C GLU A 131 13.07 -0.04 6.93
N ARG A 132 12.21 0.43 7.83
CA ARG A 132 10.98 -0.26 8.20
C ARG A 132 10.03 -0.43 7.01
N TYR A 133 10.03 0.55 6.10
CA TYR A 133 9.19 0.49 4.90
C TYR A 133 9.79 -0.41 3.82
N GLN A 134 11.10 -0.48 3.71
CA GLN A 134 11.76 -1.51 2.89
C GLN A 134 11.40 -2.91 3.40
N TRP A 135 11.51 -3.14 4.70
CA TRP A 135 11.13 -4.41 5.33
C TRP A 135 9.66 -4.76 5.05
N LEU A 136 8.74 -3.78 5.11
CA LEU A 136 7.33 -3.99 4.76
C LEU A 136 7.15 -4.40 3.30
N ALA A 137 7.88 -3.78 2.37
CA ALA A 137 7.83 -4.14 0.97
C ALA A 137 8.28 -5.59 0.75
N GLU A 138 9.39 -5.99 1.38
CA GLU A 138 9.91 -7.37 1.35
C GLU A 138 8.97 -8.37 2.05
N PHE A 139 8.26 -7.96 3.11
CA PHE A 139 7.25 -8.79 3.75
C PHE A 139 6.15 -9.22 2.77
N PHE A 140 5.77 -8.36 1.82
CA PHE A 140 4.79 -8.66 0.79
C PHE A 140 5.40 -9.28 -0.48
N TYR A 141 6.66 -9.71 -0.46
CA TYR A 141 7.25 -10.45 -1.56
C TYR A 141 6.54 -11.81 -1.73
N HIS A 142 5.93 -12.01 -2.91
CA HIS A 142 5.12 -13.21 -3.18
C HIS A 142 5.92 -14.24 -3.96
N ASN A 143 6.63 -15.10 -3.25
CA ASN A 143 7.52 -16.12 -3.81
C ASN A 143 6.88 -16.94 -4.95
N ASP A 144 5.64 -17.44 -4.75
CA ASP A 144 4.92 -18.28 -5.73
C ASP A 144 4.63 -17.56 -7.06
N VAL A 145 4.83 -16.24 -7.12
CA VAL A 145 4.63 -15.41 -8.33
C VAL A 145 5.97 -14.93 -8.88
N ILE A 146 6.84 -14.43 -8.02
CA ILE A 146 8.05 -13.70 -8.43
C ILE A 146 9.21 -14.66 -8.70
N ASP A 147 9.41 -15.70 -7.88
CA ASP A 147 10.54 -16.63 -8.05
C ASP A 147 10.51 -17.34 -9.41
N PRO A 148 9.37 -17.86 -9.91
CA PRO A 148 9.33 -18.44 -11.27
C PRO A 148 9.76 -17.45 -12.35
N LEU A 149 9.36 -16.19 -12.25
CA LEU A 149 9.72 -15.15 -13.23
C LEU A 149 11.23 -14.86 -13.19
N LYS A 150 11.84 -14.81 -12.00
CA LYS A 150 13.30 -14.65 -11.85
C LYS A 150 14.07 -15.83 -12.45
N GLU A 151 13.50 -17.01 -12.41
CA GLU A 151 14.03 -18.23 -13.03
C GLU A 151 13.70 -18.34 -14.53
N GLN A 152 13.11 -17.31 -15.13
CA GLN A 152 12.67 -17.29 -16.54
C GLN A 152 11.67 -18.42 -16.87
N ARG A 153 10.85 -18.82 -15.88
CA ARG A 153 9.84 -19.85 -16.00
C ARG A 153 8.45 -19.21 -16.09
N ASP A 154 7.70 -19.59 -17.12
CA ASP A 154 6.33 -19.12 -17.34
C ASP A 154 5.32 -19.98 -16.56
N ASP A 155 5.01 -19.55 -15.35
CA ASP A 155 3.96 -20.14 -14.51
C ASP A 155 2.70 -19.23 -14.45
N LEU A 156 2.53 -18.30 -15.41
CA LEU A 156 1.47 -17.30 -15.36
C LEU A 156 0.12 -17.79 -15.91
N GLY A 157 0.08 -18.88 -16.63
CA GLY A 157 -1.11 -19.35 -17.36
C GLY A 157 -2.37 -19.59 -16.52
N THR A 158 -2.22 -19.76 -15.20
CA THR A 158 -3.35 -19.92 -14.26
C THR A 158 -3.58 -18.71 -13.36
N LYS A 159 -2.78 -17.65 -13.52
CA LYS A 159 -2.82 -16.48 -12.64
C LYS A 159 -3.65 -15.35 -13.25
N HIS A 160 -4.51 -14.76 -12.44
CA HIS A 160 -5.29 -13.60 -12.84
C HIS A 160 -4.39 -12.35 -12.95
N THR A 161 -4.47 -11.64 -14.07
CA THR A 161 -3.60 -10.51 -14.39
C THR A 161 -3.57 -9.41 -13.31
N ASN A 162 -4.72 -9.03 -12.77
CA ASN A 162 -4.81 -8.07 -11.66
C ASN A 162 -4.12 -8.53 -10.38
N THR A 163 -3.91 -9.85 -10.25
CA THR A 163 -3.25 -10.43 -9.07
C THR A 163 -1.73 -10.35 -9.16
N PHE A 164 -1.14 -10.55 -10.34
CA PHE A 164 0.32 -10.64 -10.44
C PHE A 164 0.99 -9.36 -10.99
N ILE A 165 0.38 -8.63 -11.94
CA ILE A 165 1.02 -7.43 -12.51
C ILE A 165 1.41 -6.39 -11.44
N PRO A 166 0.55 -6.04 -10.46
CA PRO A 166 0.94 -5.09 -9.43
C PRO A 166 2.14 -5.55 -8.59
N LYS A 167 2.31 -6.86 -8.40
CA LYS A 167 3.45 -7.43 -7.66
C LYS A 167 4.75 -7.31 -8.44
N VAL A 168 4.70 -7.49 -9.78
CA VAL A 168 5.86 -7.31 -10.66
C VAL A 168 6.30 -5.84 -10.72
N LEU A 169 5.36 -4.89 -10.67
CA LEU A 169 5.69 -3.46 -10.59
C LEU A 169 6.52 -3.13 -9.35
N ALA A 170 6.24 -3.76 -8.23
CA ALA A 170 7.04 -3.58 -7.01
C ALA A 170 8.49 -4.07 -7.17
N GLU A 171 8.71 -5.18 -7.88
CA GLU A 171 10.07 -5.65 -8.15
C GLU A 171 10.83 -4.69 -9.06
N ALA A 172 10.16 -4.11 -10.07
CA ALA A 172 10.76 -3.07 -10.90
C ALA A 172 11.07 -1.79 -10.10
N ARG A 173 10.29 -1.48 -9.06
CA ARG A 173 10.54 -0.33 -8.17
C ARG A 173 11.70 -0.58 -7.20
N ASN A 174 11.94 -1.84 -6.82
CA ASN A 174 13.04 -2.27 -5.96
C ASN A 174 14.41 -2.28 -6.67
N TYR A 175 14.41 -2.39 -8.01
CA TYR A 175 15.62 -2.38 -8.84
C TYR A 175 16.25 -0.98 -8.89
#